data_ab663a256ecf64ace83d33d2ff4daa0e
#
_entry.id   ab663a256ecf64ace83d33d2ff4daa0e
#
_cell.length_a   1.000
_cell.length_b   1.000
_cell.length_c   1.000
_cell.angle_alpha   90.00
_cell.angle_beta   90.00
_cell.angle_gamma   90.00
#
_symmetry.space_group_name_H-M   'P 1'
#
loop_
_entity.id
_entity.type
_entity.pdbx_description
1 polymer ?
#
loop_
_entity_poly.entity_id
_entity_poly.type
_entity_poly.pdbx_seq_one_letter_code
_entity_poly.pdbx_strand_id
1 'polypeptide(L)'
;HDDHDEDHDDHDEDHDDHDEDHDEDHDDHDDHDDHDDHDDHDDHDDHDDHDDHDDHAGHEGHNHGEFDAHIWLDPSNAKEMVHEIAHELGDLDPANKDKYEANAEATIIALDQLIKDVSKDINKDAKFVVFHDAYQYFEERFGVRAAGALTLNTDVLPGAKQIDEIQDVIKDRGINCIFSEPQFNPKIISTIAEDTNIKTGVFDPLGANINSDKDLYFKLISNLGNELKGC
;
A
#
# COMPACT_ATOMS: atom_id res chain seq x y z
N HIS A 1 -17.52 31.28 54.95
CA HIS A 1 -16.21 31.87 55.27
C HIS A 1 -15.27 31.48 54.19
N ASP A 2 -14.92 32.33 53.48
CA ASP A 2 -14.29 33.49 53.07
C ASP A 2 -13.97 33.44 51.57
N ASP A 3 -14.43 34.46 50.93
CA ASP A 3 -14.22 34.91 49.58
C ASP A 3 -12.75 35.29 49.36
N HIS A 4 -12.24 35.02 48.19
CA HIS A 4 -11.21 35.81 47.55
C HIS A 4 -11.37 35.82 46.02
N ASP A 5 -11.98 36.92 45.57
CA ASP A 5 -11.85 37.47 44.21
C ASP A 5 -10.47 38.11 44.08
N GLU A 6 -9.75 37.88 43.00
CA GLU A 6 -8.73 38.78 42.49
C GLU A 6 -8.73 38.76 40.95
N ASP A 7 -9.13 39.92 40.45
CA ASP A 7 -9.03 40.38 39.07
C ASP A 7 -7.56 40.62 38.67
N HIS A 8 -7.18 40.28 37.44
CA HIS A 8 -6.05 40.89 36.75
C HIS A 8 -6.34 40.96 35.24
N ASP A 9 -6.71 42.11 34.82
CA ASP A 9 -6.15 43.15 33.97
C ASP A 9 -5.53 42.72 32.64
N ASP A 10 -6.13 43.31 31.64
CA ASP A 10 -5.81 43.46 30.21
C ASP A 10 -4.40 43.95 29.95
N HIS A 11 -3.75 43.36 28.95
CA HIS A 11 -2.66 44.02 28.20
C HIS A 11 -2.89 43.84 26.71
N ASP A 12 -3.47 44.89 26.12
CA ASP A 12 -3.38 45.23 24.71
C ASP A 12 -1.98 45.82 24.45
N GLU A 13 -1.24 45.27 23.49
CA GLU A 13 -0.14 45.98 22.85
C GLU A 13 -0.22 45.78 21.34
N ASP A 14 -0.57 46.91 20.72
CA ASP A 14 -0.48 47.19 19.29
C ASP A 14 0.98 47.18 18.83
N HIS A 15 1.29 46.57 17.72
CA HIS A 15 2.49 46.81 16.95
C HIS A 15 2.17 47.08 15.49
N ASP A 16 2.53 48.30 15.15
CA ASP A 16 2.44 49.05 13.90
C ASP A 16 3.20 48.40 12.73
N ASP A 17 2.66 48.67 11.60
CA ASP A 17 3.07 48.63 10.20
C ASP A 17 4.57 48.89 9.92
N HIS A 18 5.12 48.06 9.04
CA HIS A 18 6.25 48.42 8.18
C HIS A 18 5.99 47.93 6.75
N ASP A 19 5.51 48.90 5.94
CA ASP A 19 5.61 48.90 4.49
C ASP A 19 7.05 49.29 4.13
N GLU A 20 7.76 48.53 3.34
CA GLU A 20 8.88 49.01 2.54
C GLU A 20 8.84 48.39 1.14
N ASP A 21 8.50 49.25 0.19
CA ASP A 21 8.61 49.11 -1.25
C ASP A 21 10.08 48.97 -1.66
N HIS A 22 10.38 47.99 -2.48
CA HIS A 22 11.58 47.95 -3.31
C HIS A 22 11.21 47.61 -4.76
N ASP A 23 11.00 48.73 -5.52
CA ASP A 23 11.16 48.77 -6.98
C ASP A 23 12.66 48.85 -7.30
N GLU A 24 13.16 47.92 -8.10
CA GLU A 24 14.34 48.15 -8.93
C GLU A 24 14.24 47.39 -10.25
N ASP A 25 14.13 48.19 -11.29
CA ASP A 25 14.22 47.89 -12.70
C ASP A 25 15.59 47.32 -13.08
N HIS A 26 15.61 46.33 -13.90
CA HIS A 26 16.78 46.01 -14.74
C HIS A 26 16.36 45.75 -16.16
N ASP A 27 16.76 46.72 -17.00
CA ASP A 27 16.71 46.77 -18.45
C ASP A 27 17.63 45.73 -19.12
N ASP A 28 17.17 45.26 -20.25
CA ASP A 28 17.81 45.01 -21.54
C ASP A 28 19.14 44.23 -21.63
N HIS A 29 19.05 43.05 -22.24
CA HIS A 29 20.11 42.60 -23.14
C HIS A 29 19.51 41.98 -24.39
N ASP A 30 19.67 42.72 -25.51
CA ASP A 30 19.48 42.35 -26.88
C ASP A 30 20.60 41.42 -27.39
N ASP A 31 20.24 40.67 -28.41
CA ASP A 31 21.01 40.16 -29.55
C ASP A 31 22.03 39.04 -29.35
N HIS A 32 21.67 37.86 -29.86
CA HIS A 32 22.58 37.09 -30.66
C HIS A 32 21.82 36.38 -31.79
N ASP A 33 22.15 36.89 -33.02
CA ASP A 33 21.82 36.34 -34.33
C ASP A 33 22.58 35.05 -34.62
N ASP A 34 21.98 34.27 -35.51
CA ASP A 34 22.51 33.45 -36.57
C ASP A 34 23.36 32.20 -36.23
N HIS A 35 22.77 31.04 -36.42
CA HIS A 35 23.44 29.95 -37.09
C HIS A 35 22.46 29.21 -38.01
N ASP A 36 22.72 29.45 -39.34
CA ASP A 36 22.16 28.71 -40.44
C ASP A 36 22.75 27.30 -40.58
N ASP A 37 21.95 26.45 -41.21
CA ASP A 37 22.28 25.32 -42.08
C ASP A 37 22.89 24.06 -41.46
N HIS A 38 22.04 23.04 -41.29
CA HIS A 38 22.41 21.68 -41.73
C HIS A 38 21.21 21.01 -42.38
N ASP A 39 21.28 20.96 -43.72
CA ASP A 39 20.48 20.12 -44.59
C ASP A 39 20.92 18.64 -44.47
N ASP A 40 19.97 17.79 -44.80
CA ASP A 40 20.09 16.44 -45.34
C ASP A 40 20.47 15.28 -44.40
N HIS A 41 19.46 14.58 -43.93
CA HIS A 41 19.49 13.12 -43.93
C HIS A 41 18.10 12.59 -44.32
N ASP A 42 18.01 12.26 -45.63
CA ASP A 42 16.98 11.40 -46.19
C ASP A 42 17.18 9.95 -45.74
N ASP A 43 16.06 9.22 -45.73
CA ASP A 43 15.91 7.79 -45.89
C ASP A 43 16.22 6.87 -44.71
N HIS A 44 15.21 6.59 -43.89
CA HIS A 44 14.95 5.24 -43.41
C HIS A 44 13.45 4.96 -43.48
N ASP A 45 13.01 4.53 -44.66
CA ASP A 45 11.81 3.74 -44.86
C ASP A 45 12.03 2.33 -44.31
N ASP A 46 10.92 1.70 -43.91
CA ASP A 46 10.72 0.29 -43.64
C ASP A 46 11.06 -0.24 -42.23
N HIS A 47 10.15 -0.06 -41.29
CA HIS A 47 9.80 -1.10 -40.34
C HIS A 47 8.28 -1.21 -40.24
N ASP A 48 7.70 -1.85 -41.25
CA ASP A 48 6.42 -2.51 -41.18
C ASP A 48 6.53 -3.78 -40.29
N ASP A 49 5.44 -4.09 -39.62
CA ASP A 49 5.07 -5.39 -39.05
C ASP A 49 5.71 -5.81 -37.71
N HIS A 50 5.17 -5.27 -36.62
CA HIS A 50 4.95 -6.04 -35.42
C HIS A 50 3.51 -5.82 -34.87
N ASP A 51 2.53 -6.19 -35.70
CA ASP A 51 1.23 -6.64 -35.23
C ASP A 51 1.37 -8.11 -34.84
N ASP A 52 1.49 -8.39 -33.57
CA ASP A 52 1.08 -9.63 -32.88
C ASP A 52 1.43 -9.49 -31.40
N HIS A 53 0.71 -8.65 -30.70
CA HIS A 53 0.53 -8.82 -29.25
C HIS A 53 -0.88 -9.35 -29.01
N ASP A 54 -1.02 -10.66 -29.28
CA ASP A 54 -2.14 -11.47 -28.84
C ASP A 54 -2.40 -11.27 -27.34
N ASP A 55 -3.57 -10.78 -27.06
CA ASP A 55 -4.45 -11.10 -25.95
C ASP A 55 -3.79 -11.64 -24.66
N HIS A 56 -3.16 -10.78 -23.88
CA HIS A 56 -3.10 -10.95 -22.43
C HIS A 56 -4.28 -10.23 -21.76
N ALA A 57 -5.49 -10.64 -22.13
CA ALA A 57 -6.68 -10.37 -21.35
C ALA A 57 -6.56 -11.13 -20.03
N GLY A 58 -6.18 -10.46 -18.93
CA GLY A 58 -6.23 -11.10 -17.61
C GLY A 58 -5.43 -10.46 -16.49
N HIS A 59 -4.74 -9.36 -16.69
CA HIS A 59 -4.00 -8.70 -15.61
C HIS A 59 -4.42 -7.24 -15.41
N GLU A 60 -5.72 -6.98 -15.34
CA GLU A 60 -6.23 -5.70 -14.87
C GLU A 60 -6.38 -5.78 -13.35
N GLY A 61 -5.45 -5.19 -12.58
CA GLY A 61 -5.67 -5.10 -11.16
C GLY A 61 -4.54 -4.62 -10.27
N HIS A 62 -3.27 -4.75 -10.65
CA HIS A 62 -2.17 -4.33 -9.77
C HIS A 62 -1.35 -3.22 -10.45
N ASN A 63 -1.54 -1.98 -10.05
CA ASN A 63 -0.77 -0.84 -10.56
C ASN A 63 0.08 -0.23 -9.42
N HIS A 64 0.92 -1.05 -8.83
CA HIS A 64 2.05 -0.58 -8.04
C HIS A 64 3.15 -0.23 -9.00
N GLY A 65 3.54 0.94 -9.29
CA GLY A 65 4.69 1.30 -10.09
C GLY A 65 5.59 0.14 -10.55
N GLU A 66 6.86 0.36 -10.71
CA GLU A 66 7.80 -0.71 -11.11
C GLU A 66 8.00 -1.80 -10.01
N PHE A 67 7.78 -1.44 -8.74
CA PHE A 67 7.98 -2.36 -7.59
C PHE A 67 6.89 -2.18 -6.53
N ASP A 68 6.28 -3.29 -6.12
CA ASP A 68 5.39 -3.32 -4.96
C ASP A 68 6.20 -3.44 -3.66
N ALA A 69 5.97 -2.52 -2.75
CA ALA A 69 6.69 -2.47 -1.48
C ALA A 69 6.19 -3.47 -0.42
N HIS A 70 5.03 -4.11 -0.60
CA HIS A 70 4.37 -4.96 0.41
C HIS A 70 4.96 -6.37 0.52
N ILE A 71 6.27 -6.50 0.33
CA ILE A 71 7.01 -7.78 0.25
C ILE A 71 6.88 -8.64 1.51
N TRP A 72 6.64 -8.02 2.69
CA TRP A 72 6.51 -8.74 3.95
C TRP A 72 5.25 -9.60 4.05
N LEU A 73 4.26 -9.41 3.16
CA LEU A 73 3.02 -10.19 3.18
C LEU A 73 3.18 -11.60 2.58
N ASP A 74 4.34 -11.92 2.01
CA ASP A 74 4.74 -13.30 1.72
C ASP A 74 5.67 -13.83 2.82
N PRO A 75 5.28 -14.88 3.57
CA PRO A 75 6.17 -15.50 4.55
C PRO A 75 7.46 -16.08 3.97
N SER A 76 7.54 -16.35 2.67
CA SER A 76 8.81 -16.76 2.05
C SER A 76 9.79 -15.60 1.93
N ASN A 77 9.31 -14.41 1.57
CA ASN A 77 10.15 -13.20 1.62
C ASN A 77 10.58 -12.92 3.07
N ALA A 78 9.68 -13.12 4.04
CA ALA A 78 10.03 -12.96 5.45
C ALA A 78 11.14 -13.89 5.90
N LYS A 79 11.26 -15.13 5.36
CA LYS A 79 12.38 -16.03 5.66
C LYS A 79 13.72 -15.45 5.18
N GLU A 80 13.76 -14.91 3.97
CA GLU A 80 14.96 -14.24 3.44
C GLU A 80 15.32 -13.01 4.28
N MET A 81 14.32 -12.21 4.66
CA MET A 81 14.55 -11.06 5.56
C MET A 81 15.11 -11.48 6.92
N VAL A 82 14.60 -12.56 7.51
CA VAL A 82 15.10 -13.12 8.80
C VAL A 82 16.54 -13.59 8.67
N HIS A 83 16.87 -14.26 7.56
CA HIS A 83 18.24 -14.71 7.28
C HIS A 83 19.20 -13.52 7.18
N GLU A 84 18.86 -12.50 6.41
CA GLU A 84 19.67 -11.30 6.24
C GLU A 84 19.86 -10.54 7.55
N ILE A 85 18.79 -10.36 8.33
CA ILE A 85 18.87 -9.73 9.66
C ILE A 85 19.84 -10.49 10.57
N ALA A 86 19.81 -11.81 10.59
CA ALA A 86 20.71 -12.61 11.42
C ALA A 86 22.17 -12.49 10.97
N HIS A 87 22.41 -12.42 9.66
CA HIS A 87 23.72 -12.21 9.06
C HIS A 87 24.29 -10.85 9.49
N GLU A 88 23.56 -9.77 9.27
CA GLU A 88 23.97 -8.41 9.62
C GLU A 88 24.22 -8.26 11.14
N LEU A 89 23.34 -8.83 11.97
CA LEU A 89 23.56 -8.83 13.42
C LEU A 89 24.79 -9.63 13.83
N GLY A 90 25.09 -10.74 13.15
CA GLY A 90 26.29 -11.56 13.40
C GLY A 90 27.57 -10.82 13.05
N ASP A 91 27.56 -9.97 12.02
CA ASP A 91 28.72 -9.16 11.64
C ASP A 91 28.93 -7.96 12.59
N LEU A 92 27.82 -7.35 13.07
CA LEU A 92 27.87 -6.25 14.05
C LEU A 92 28.23 -6.72 15.46
N ASP A 93 27.82 -7.92 15.86
CA ASP A 93 28.07 -8.53 17.18
C ASP A 93 28.51 -10.00 17.03
N PRO A 94 29.76 -10.24 16.63
CA PRO A 94 30.31 -11.59 16.42
C PRO A 94 30.25 -12.50 17.64
N ALA A 95 30.20 -11.92 18.83
CA ALA A 95 30.17 -12.70 20.09
C ALA A 95 28.80 -13.43 20.26
N ASN A 96 27.73 -12.96 19.63
CA ASN A 96 26.42 -13.56 19.69
C ASN A 96 25.96 -14.15 18.33
N LYS A 97 26.85 -14.27 17.34
CA LYS A 97 26.53 -14.75 15.99
C LYS A 97 25.74 -16.06 16.00
N ASP A 98 26.26 -17.07 16.71
CA ASP A 98 25.61 -18.40 16.80
C ASP A 98 24.19 -18.31 17.36
N LYS A 99 23.91 -17.34 18.24
CA LYS A 99 22.57 -17.12 18.81
C LYS A 99 21.64 -16.47 17.81
N TYR A 100 22.12 -15.53 17.00
CA TYR A 100 21.32 -14.91 15.94
C TYR A 100 20.96 -15.94 14.88
N GLU A 101 21.91 -16.77 14.44
CA GLU A 101 21.70 -17.84 13.48
C GLU A 101 20.69 -18.88 14.01
N ALA A 102 20.83 -19.33 15.26
CA ALA A 102 19.88 -20.27 15.86
C ALA A 102 18.45 -19.70 15.99
N ASN A 103 18.33 -18.40 16.32
CA ASN A 103 17.02 -17.72 16.36
C ASN A 103 16.41 -17.61 14.97
N ALA A 104 17.20 -17.32 13.95
CA ALA A 104 16.76 -17.24 12.56
C ALA A 104 16.26 -18.60 12.06
N GLU A 105 17.03 -19.68 12.30
CA GLU A 105 16.63 -21.03 11.93
C GLU A 105 15.29 -21.42 12.58
N ALA A 106 15.14 -21.18 13.88
CA ALA A 106 13.89 -21.46 14.58
C ALA A 106 12.70 -20.66 14.01
N THR A 107 12.93 -19.40 13.64
CA THR A 107 11.93 -18.53 13.04
C THR A 107 11.54 -19.00 11.62
N ILE A 108 12.52 -19.38 10.80
CA ILE A 108 12.29 -19.93 9.45
C ILE A 108 11.45 -21.20 9.49
N ILE A 109 11.75 -22.12 10.43
CA ILE A 109 10.93 -23.33 10.65
C ILE A 109 9.49 -22.97 11.03
N ALA A 110 9.30 -21.98 11.90
CA ALA A 110 7.98 -21.51 12.29
C ALA A 110 7.22 -20.86 11.12
N LEU A 111 7.91 -20.11 10.25
CA LEU A 111 7.34 -19.54 9.01
C LEU A 111 6.93 -20.62 8.01
N ASP A 112 7.72 -21.67 7.87
CA ASP A 112 7.32 -22.83 7.03
C ASP A 112 6.05 -23.51 7.57
N GLN A 113 5.91 -23.61 8.88
CA GLN A 113 4.69 -24.13 9.48
C GLN A 113 3.49 -23.19 9.25
N LEU A 114 3.67 -21.88 9.41
CA LEU A 114 2.66 -20.87 9.12
C LEU A 114 2.14 -20.99 7.68
N ILE A 115 3.04 -21.09 6.69
CA ILE A 115 2.66 -21.28 5.28
C ILE A 115 1.78 -22.52 5.11
N LYS A 116 2.14 -23.65 5.72
CA LYS A 116 1.38 -24.89 5.64
C LYS A 116 -0.01 -24.74 6.27
N ASP A 117 -0.09 -24.11 7.44
CA ASP A 117 -1.34 -23.97 8.18
C ASP A 117 -2.31 -23.04 7.45
N VAL A 118 -1.85 -21.88 6.97
CA VAL A 118 -2.66 -20.97 6.17
C VAL A 118 -3.09 -21.59 4.85
N SER A 119 -2.15 -22.24 4.12
CA SER A 119 -2.45 -22.87 2.83
C SER A 119 -3.49 -24.00 2.93
N LYS A 120 -3.53 -24.70 4.06
CA LYS A 120 -4.49 -25.77 4.31
C LYS A 120 -5.91 -25.26 4.51
N ASP A 121 -6.01 -24.11 5.17
CA ASP A 121 -7.27 -23.63 5.70
C ASP A 121 -7.90 -22.50 4.87
N ILE A 122 -7.13 -21.84 3.99
CA ILE A 122 -7.59 -20.72 3.19
C ILE A 122 -8.63 -21.15 2.15
N ASN A 123 -9.67 -20.32 1.96
CA ASN A 123 -10.65 -20.54 0.89
C ASN A 123 -10.10 -20.00 -0.44
N LYS A 124 -9.65 -20.88 -1.32
CA LYS A 124 -9.09 -20.53 -2.64
C LYS A 124 -10.14 -20.05 -3.65
N ASP A 125 -11.40 -20.32 -3.40
CA ASP A 125 -12.51 -19.92 -4.24
C ASP A 125 -13.17 -18.62 -3.75
N ALA A 126 -12.60 -17.99 -2.73
CA ALA A 126 -13.08 -16.71 -2.20
C ALA A 126 -13.11 -15.64 -3.29
N LYS A 127 -14.26 -14.99 -3.44
CA LYS A 127 -14.45 -13.86 -4.34
C LYS A 127 -14.53 -12.60 -3.53
N PHE A 128 -13.46 -11.81 -3.53
CA PHE A 128 -13.32 -10.66 -2.64
C PHE A 128 -12.72 -9.45 -3.34
N VAL A 129 -12.97 -8.29 -2.76
CA VAL A 129 -12.30 -7.03 -3.07
C VAL A 129 -11.61 -6.51 -1.82
N VAL A 130 -10.51 -5.80 -1.99
CA VAL A 130 -9.71 -5.22 -0.92
C VAL A 130 -9.81 -3.69 -0.90
N PHE A 131 -9.47 -3.05 0.20
CA PHE A 131 -9.51 -1.59 0.29
C PHE A 131 -8.42 -0.96 -0.59
N HIS A 132 -7.16 -1.34 -0.40
CA HIS A 132 -6.10 -0.92 -1.30
C HIS A 132 -5.29 -2.11 -1.82
N ASP A 133 -4.57 -1.89 -2.91
CA ASP A 133 -3.85 -2.93 -3.64
C ASP A 133 -2.49 -3.21 -2.98
N ALA A 134 -2.50 -3.98 -1.89
CA ALA A 134 -1.31 -4.30 -1.08
C ALA A 134 -0.97 -5.79 -1.02
N TYR A 135 -1.86 -6.65 -1.50
CA TYR A 135 -1.86 -8.06 -1.09
C TYR A 135 -1.31 -9.02 -2.14
N GLN A 136 -0.74 -8.54 -3.25
CA GLN A 136 -0.31 -9.40 -4.36
C GLN A 136 0.67 -10.51 -3.93
N TYR A 137 1.62 -10.24 -3.01
CA TYR A 137 2.56 -11.24 -2.50
C TYR A 137 1.86 -12.31 -1.66
N PHE A 138 0.88 -11.91 -0.83
CA PHE A 138 0.03 -12.83 -0.08
C PHE A 138 -0.85 -13.66 -1.02
N GLU A 139 -1.46 -13.03 -2.00
CA GLU A 139 -2.34 -13.66 -2.98
C GLU A 139 -1.59 -14.73 -3.78
N GLU A 140 -0.41 -14.40 -4.29
CA GLU A 140 0.44 -15.33 -5.03
C GLU A 140 0.88 -16.49 -4.15
N ARG A 141 1.33 -16.20 -2.92
CA ARG A 141 1.77 -17.23 -1.98
C ARG A 141 0.70 -18.25 -1.66
N PHE A 142 -0.52 -17.82 -1.45
CA PHE A 142 -1.60 -18.69 -0.99
C PHE A 142 -2.57 -19.12 -2.09
N GLY A 143 -2.38 -18.67 -3.31
CA GLY A 143 -3.18 -19.03 -4.48
C GLY A 143 -4.62 -18.51 -4.39
N VAL A 144 -4.79 -17.30 -3.89
CA VAL A 144 -6.04 -16.53 -3.87
C VAL A 144 -5.85 -15.26 -4.70
N ARG A 145 -6.94 -14.61 -5.12
CA ARG A 145 -6.84 -13.36 -5.88
C ARG A 145 -8.01 -12.44 -5.61
N ALA A 146 -7.71 -11.19 -5.25
CA ALA A 146 -8.70 -10.14 -5.18
C ALA A 146 -9.25 -9.85 -6.59
N ALA A 147 -10.54 -9.60 -6.68
CA ALA A 147 -11.18 -9.20 -7.94
C ALA A 147 -10.90 -7.73 -8.29
N GLY A 148 -10.33 -6.98 -7.36
CA GLY A 148 -9.91 -5.59 -7.49
C GLY A 148 -9.70 -4.91 -6.15
N ALA A 149 -9.23 -3.67 -6.18
CA ALA A 149 -9.04 -2.81 -5.03
C ALA A 149 -9.91 -1.55 -5.16
N LEU A 150 -10.36 -0.98 -4.02
CA LEU A 150 -11.15 0.24 -3.99
C LEU A 150 -10.30 1.47 -4.33
N THR A 151 -9.04 1.44 -3.97
CA THR A 151 -8.09 2.51 -4.29
C THR A 151 -6.69 1.96 -4.58
N LEU A 152 -6.01 2.63 -5.48
CA LEU A 152 -4.58 2.41 -5.75
C LEU A 152 -3.72 3.38 -4.94
N ASN A 153 -4.31 4.48 -4.46
CA ASN A 153 -3.63 5.50 -3.67
C ASN A 153 -4.44 5.78 -2.40
N THR A 154 -3.84 5.46 -1.28
CA THR A 154 -4.44 5.58 0.06
C THR A 154 -4.68 7.02 0.51
N ASP A 155 -4.04 8.00 -0.13
CA ASP A 155 -4.21 9.43 0.13
C ASP A 155 -5.49 10.00 -0.51
N VAL A 156 -6.11 9.27 -1.45
CA VAL A 156 -7.29 9.71 -2.17
C VAL A 156 -8.46 8.75 -1.91
N LEU A 157 -9.50 9.27 -1.27
CA LEU A 157 -10.73 8.50 -1.06
C LEU A 157 -11.50 8.34 -2.37
N PRO A 158 -12.13 7.17 -2.62
CA PRO A 158 -12.95 6.97 -3.80
C PRO A 158 -14.14 7.93 -3.83
N GLY A 159 -14.36 8.55 -5.00
CA GLY A 159 -15.52 9.40 -5.24
C GLY A 159 -16.81 8.59 -5.49
N ALA A 160 -17.97 9.26 -5.51
CA ALA A 160 -19.26 8.59 -5.68
C ALA A 160 -19.32 7.72 -6.95
N LYS A 161 -18.82 8.22 -8.08
CA LYS A 161 -18.78 7.45 -9.34
C LYS A 161 -17.96 6.16 -9.22
N GLN A 162 -16.84 6.21 -8.52
CA GLN A 162 -15.99 5.04 -8.29
C GLN A 162 -16.67 4.03 -7.36
N ILE A 163 -17.43 4.50 -6.37
CA ILE A 163 -18.23 3.64 -5.48
C ILE A 163 -19.30 2.91 -6.29
N ASP A 164 -20.00 3.59 -7.19
CA ASP A 164 -21.01 2.98 -8.08
C ASP A 164 -20.36 1.91 -8.99
N GLU A 165 -19.21 2.21 -9.60
CA GLU A 165 -18.46 1.26 -10.43
C GLU A 165 -18.04 0.00 -9.63
N ILE A 166 -17.64 0.17 -8.38
CA ILE A 166 -17.27 -0.95 -7.49
C ILE A 166 -18.50 -1.78 -7.15
N GLN A 167 -19.65 -1.15 -6.87
CA GLN A 167 -20.89 -1.87 -6.60
C GLN A 167 -21.35 -2.68 -7.82
N ASP A 168 -21.16 -2.17 -9.02
CA ASP A 168 -21.44 -2.91 -10.26
C ASP A 168 -20.50 -4.10 -10.42
N VAL A 169 -19.20 -3.95 -10.19
CA VAL A 169 -18.24 -5.07 -10.20
C VAL A 169 -18.61 -6.13 -9.18
N ILE A 170 -19.01 -5.74 -7.97
CA ILE A 170 -19.45 -6.66 -6.92
C ILE A 170 -20.63 -7.51 -7.40
N LYS A 171 -21.64 -6.89 -8.01
CA LYS A 171 -22.84 -7.55 -8.52
C LYS A 171 -22.54 -8.46 -9.70
N ASP A 172 -21.80 -7.95 -10.69
CA ASP A 172 -21.54 -8.63 -11.96
C ASP A 172 -20.61 -9.84 -11.79
N ARG A 173 -19.60 -9.73 -10.94
CA ARG A 173 -18.63 -10.82 -10.67
C ARG A 173 -19.04 -11.74 -9.53
N GLY A 174 -20.16 -11.45 -8.84
CA GLY A 174 -20.66 -12.23 -7.72
C GLY A 174 -19.68 -12.24 -6.55
N ILE A 175 -19.11 -11.09 -6.23
CA ILE A 175 -18.20 -10.89 -5.10
C ILE A 175 -18.97 -11.08 -3.80
N ASN A 176 -18.41 -11.83 -2.85
CA ASN A 176 -19.06 -12.16 -1.57
C ASN A 176 -18.51 -11.37 -0.41
N CYS A 177 -17.25 -10.91 -0.50
CA CYS A 177 -16.57 -10.24 0.61
C CYS A 177 -15.89 -8.97 0.15
N ILE A 178 -15.89 -7.98 1.06
CA ILE A 178 -15.11 -6.75 0.95
C ILE A 178 -14.32 -6.56 2.23
N PHE A 179 -13.01 -6.29 2.11
CA PHE A 179 -12.14 -6.11 3.26
C PHE A 179 -11.77 -4.65 3.45
N SER A 180 -12.04 -4.15 4.66
CA SER A 180 -11.57 -2.86 5.13
C SER A 180 -10.18 -2.98 5.75
N GLU A 181 -9.55 -1.85 5.97
CA GLU A 181 -8.28 -1.78 6.69
C GLU A 181 -8.41 -0.83 7.89
N PRO A 182 -7.78 -1.15 9.05
CA PRO A 182 -7.88 -0.30 10.25
C PRO A 182 -7.32 1.10 10.06
N GLN A 183 -6.46 1.29 9.08
CA GLN A 183 -5.80 2.56 8.75
C GLN A 183 -6.74 3.56 8.09
N PHE A 184 -7.90 3.11 7.57
CA PHE A 184 -8.82 3.94 6.79
C PHE A 184 -10.20 4.04 7.41
N ASN A 185 -10.96 5.04 6.94
CA ASN A 185 -12.31 5.28 7.43
C ASN A 185 -13.28 4.16 6.98
N PRO A 186 -13.88 3.40 7.89
CA PRO A 186 -14.75 2.27 7.56
C PRO A 186 -16.08 2.67 6.90
N LYS A 187 -16.43 3.97 6.87
CA LYS A 187 -17.71 4.44 6.30
C LYS A 187 -17.85 4.10 4.82
N ILE A 188 -16.76 4.11 4.06
CA ILE A 188 -16.78 3.78 2.63
C ILE A 188 -17.22 2.33 2.44
N ILE A 189 -16.64 1.42 3.21
CA ILE A 189 -17.00 0.00 3.17
C ILE A 189 -18.48 -0.19 3.56
N SER A 190 -18.96 0.51 4.59
CA SER A 190 -20.37 0.46 4.99
C SER A 190 -21.29 0.91 3.87
N THR A 191 -20.96 2.01 3.19
CA THR A 191 -21.76 2.52 2.06
C THR A 191 -21.81 1.51 0.91
N ILE A 192 -20.69 0.87 0.57
CA ILE A 192 -20.68 -0.17 -0.48
C ILE A 192 -21.48 -1.39 -0.05
N ALA A 193 -21.40 -1.78 1.22
CA ALA A 193 -22.09 -2.96 1.74
C ALA A 193 -23.62 -2.77 1.86
N GLU A 194 -24.11 -1.56 2.15
CA GLU A 194 -25.54 -1.28 2.33
C GLU A 194 -26.40 -1.73 1.13
N ASP A 195 -25.91 -1.55 -0.09
CA ASP A 195 -26.66 -1.84 -1.32
C ASP A 195 -26.32 -3.20 -1.97
N THR A 196 -25.35 -3.95 -1.43
CA THR A 196 -24.80 -5.14 -2.10
C THR A 196 -25.00 -6.45 -1.34
N ASN A 197 -25.42 -6.42 -0.08
CA ASN A 197 -25.54 -7.59 0.79
C ASN A 197 -24.23 -8.43 0.88
N ILE A 198 -23.08 -7.77 0.68
CA ILE A 198 -21.74 -8.34 0.74
C ILE A 198 -21.29 -8.50 2.19
N LYS A 199 -20.51 -9.53 2.49
CA LYS A 199 -19.88 -9.67 3.81
C LYS A 199 -18.70 -8.72 3.94
N THR A 200 -18.55 -8.11 5.11
CA THR A 200 -17.41 -7.24 5.42
C THR A 200 -16.45 -7.95 6.37
N GLY A 201 -15.16 -7.77 6.14
CA GLY A 201 -14.08 -8.26 6.99
C GLY A 201 -12.97 -7.21 7.12
N VAL A 202 -11.87 -7.59 7.76
CA VAL A 202 -10.73 -6.69 7.99
C VAL A 202 -9.44 -7.36 7.50
N PHE A 203 -8.81 -6.77 6.50
CA PHE A 203 -7.43 -7.05 6.14
C PHE A 203 -6.55 -5.97 6.76
N ASP A 204 -5.62 -6.39 7.61
CA ASP A 204 -4.71 -5.47 8.31
C ASP A 204 -3.27 -5.80 7.90
N PRO A 205 -2.71 -5.10 6.90
CA PRO A 205 -1.38 -5.42 6.37
C PRO A 205 -0.24 -5.03 7.32
N LEU A 206 -0.54 -4.21 8.33
CA LEU A 206 0.44 -3.69 9.29
C LEU A 206 0.30 -4.27 10.70
N GLY A 207 -0.80 -5.00 10.99
CA GLY A 207 -1.06 -5.53 12.32
C GLY A 207 -1.40 -4.47 13.36
N ALA A 208 -2.13 -3.39 12.97
CA ALA A 208 -2.42 -2.24 13.83
C ALA A 208 -3.12 -2.63 15.16
N ASN A 209 -3.92 -3.71 15.15
CA ASN A 209 -4.64 -4.21 16.32
C ASN A 209 -3.98 -5.44 16.96
N ILE A 210 -2.76 -5.79 16.58
CA ILE A 210 -1.99 -6.89 17.13
C ILE A 210 -0.93 -6.34 18.10
N ASN A 211 -0.75 -7.01 19.23
CA ASN A 211 0.32 -6.61 20.16
C ASN A 211 1.69 -6.72 19.50
N SER A 212 2.55 -5.71 19.73
CA SER A 212 3.93 -5.67 19.25
C SER A 212 4.80 -6.67 20.03
N ASP A 213 4.63 -7.95 19.78
CA ASP A 213 5.40 -9.04 20.39
C ASP A 213 6.01 -9.94 19.29
N LYS A 214 6.74 -10.96 19.70
CA LYS A 214 7.37 -11.92 18.78
C LYS A 214 6.39 -12.69 17.90
N ASP A 215 5.11 -12.71 18.23
CA ASP A 215 4.07 -13.44 17.52
C ASP A 215 3.27 -12.53 16.56
N LEU A 216 3.59 -11.21 16.49
CA LEU A 216 2.86 -10.24 15.68
C LEU A 216 2.76 -10.71 14.23
N TYR A 217 3.88 -11.03 13.60
CA TYR A 217 3.93 -11.43 12.20
C TYR A 217 3.10 -12.69 11.91
N PHE A 218 3.21 -13.71 12.78
CA PHE A 218 2.47 -14.95 12.65
C PHE A 218 0.96 -14.72 12.77
N LYS A 219 0.55 -13.86 13.69
CA LYS A 219 -0.86 -13.46 13.87
C LYS A 219 -1.37 -12.67 12.67
N LEU A 220 -0.56 -11.75 12.12
CA LEU A 220 -0.91 -10.95 10.97
C LEU A 220 -1.28 -11.83 9.78
N ILE A 221 -0.36 -12.69 9.35
CA ILE A 221 -0.58 -13.59 8.21
C ILE A 221 -1.71 -14.59 8.46
N SER A 222 -1.79 -15.14 9.67
CA SER A 222 -2.89 -16.05 10.04
C SER A 222 -4.25 -15.35 10.01
N ASN A 223 -4.33 -14.09 10.44
CA ASN A 223 -5.56 -13.32 10.41
C ASN A 223 -6.06 -13.08 8.98
N LEU A 224 -5.17 -12.70 8.06
CA LEU A 224 -5.52 -12.55 6.64
C LEU A 224 -6.12 -13.86 6.07
N GLY A 225 -5.47 -15.00 6.35
CA GLY A 225 -5.99 -16.30 5.94
C GLY A 225 -7.34 -16.66 6.57
N ASN A 226 -7.55 -16.31 7.84
CA ASN A 226 -8.80 -16.59 8.56
C ASN A 226 -9.97 -15.74 8.06
N GLU A 227 -9.74 -14.49 7.69
CA GLU A 227 -10.77 -13.63 7.07
C GLU A 227 -11.31 -14.23 5.78
N LEU A 228 -10.45 -14.83 4.96
CA LEU A 228 -10.86 -15.49 3.71
C LEU A 228 -11.67 -16.78 3.92
N LYS A 229 -11.55 -17.47 5.06
CA LYS A 229 -12.39 -18.62 5.37
C LYS A 229 -13.87 -18.28 5.47
N GLY A 230 -14.18 -17.05 5.87
CA GLY A 230 -15.53 -16.54 5.99
C GLY A 230 -16.20 -16.20 4.66
N CYS A 231 -15.38 -16.08 3.64
CA CYS A 231 -15.83 -15.80 2.28
C CYS A 231 -16.09 -17.07 1.50
#